data_d59e53ff0c45b613691c77ef7be6aeaa
#
_entry.id   d59e53ff0c45b613691c77ef7be6aeaa
#
_cell.length_a   1.000
_cell.length_b   1.000
_cell.length_c   1.000
_cell.angle_alpha   90.00
_cell.angle_beta   90.00
_cell.angle_gamma   90.00
#
_symmetry.space_group_name_H-M   'P 1'
#
loop_
_entity.id
_entity.type
_entity.pdbx_description
1 polymer ?
#
loop_
_entity_poly.entity_id
_entity_poly.type
_entity_poly.pdbx_seq_one_letter_code
_entity_poly.pdbx_strand_id
1 'polypeptide(L)'
;AADSVTVARFVDASGPITLSDGSPLTSATQLVKAPRPDIVLIILESFSSHLMPSLGGADVASGLDSIGRDGVLFGNVFASSFRTDRALTAILSGFPATTNTSLLKFTGKFPNLPSMPAALKSAGYSNSYFYGGDANFTNMSAYLRSAGFGQLVSDKDFTLSQRASKWGAHDGVLFDRALHDIAARVSSTTPTLTVVQTSSSHEPFEVPYSNPRFADNPRAN
;
A
#
# COMPACT_ATOMS: atom_id res chain seq x y z
N ALA A 1 -0.93 13.71 -23.63
CA ALA A 1 -0.38 12.36 -23.87
C ALA A 1 1.04 12.38 -23.36
N ALA A 2 1.35 11.58 -22.32
CA ALA A 2 2.74 11.34 -21.97
C ALA A 2 3.35 10.62 -23.18
N ASP A 3 4.49 11.12 -23.62
CA ASP A 3 5.21 10.58 -24.75
C ASP A 3 5.55 9.10 -24.44
N SER A 4 5.11 8.18 -25.30
CA SER A 4 5.38 6.75 -25.15
C SER A 4 6.87 6.43 -25.02
N VAL A 5 7.74 7.26 -25.59
CA VAL A 5 9.19 7.18 -25.48
C VAL A 5 9.69 7.50 -24.05
N THR A 6 9.03 8.43 -23.35
CA THR A 6 9.39 8.78 -21.97
C THR A 6 9.02 7.65 -21.00
N VAL A 7 7.88 6.98 -21.23
CA VAL A 7 7.46 5.82 -20.42
C VAL A 7 8.39 4.63 -20.65
N ALA A 8 8.76 4.34 -21.91
CA ALA A 8 9.71 3.27 -22.23
C ALA A 8 11.09 3.50 -21.59
N ARG A 9 11.60 4.73 -21.61
CA ARG A 9 12.88 5.07 -20.94
C ARG A 9 12.82 4.92 -19.43
N PHE A 10 11.66 5.14 -18.79
CA PHE A 10 11.50 4.96 -17.35
C PHE A 10 11.49 3.48 -16.97
N VAL A 11 10.95 2.62 -17.82
CA VAL A 11 10.93 1.16 -17.61
C VAL A 11 12.32 0.54 -17.88
N ASP A 12 13.05 1.03 -18.89
CA ASP A 12 14.40 0.56 -19.21
C ASP A 12 15.47 1.02 -18.20
N ALA A 13 15.19 2.02 -17.38
CA ALA A 13 16.12 2.50 -16.34
C ALA A 13 16.12 1.64 -15.07
N SER A 14 15.22 0.66 -14.96
CA SER A 14 15.27 -0.32 -13.88
C SER A 14 16.38 -1.32 -14.16
N GLY A 15 17.56 -1.10 -13.59
CA GLY A 15 18.65 -2.07 -13.60
C GLY A 15 18.24 -3.42 -12.99
N PRO A 16 19.09 -4.44 -13.08
CA PRO A 16 18.78 -5.75 -12.52
C PRO A 16 18.50 -5.63 -11.02
N ILE A 17 17.44 -6.28 -10.57
CA ILE A 17 17.15 -6.41 -9.14
C ILE A 17 18.27 -7.26 -8.54
N THR A 18 18.92 -6.73 -7.50
CA THR A 18 19.96 -7.45 -6.76
C THR A 18 19.46 -7.83 -5.37
N LEU A 19 19.91 -8.98 -4.88
CA LEU A 19 19.68 -9.42 -3.50
C LEU A 19 20.55 -8.61 -2.52
N SER A 20 20.31 -8.73 -1.22
CA SER A 20 21.05 -8.02 -0.17
C SER A 20 22.56 -8.32 -0.15
N ASP A 21 22.98 -9.46 -0.71
CA ASP A 21 24.37 -9.85 -0.89
C ASP A 21 25.02 -9.31 -2.18
N GLY A 22 24.31 -8.49 -2.95
CA GLY A 22 24.76 -7.93 -4.21
C GLY A 22 24.59 -8.84 -5.41
N SER A 23 24.09 -10.08 -5.23
CA SER A 23 23.85 -11.00 -6.35
C SER A 23 22.61 -10.56 -7.15
N PRO A 24 22.62 -10.75 -8.49
CA PRO A 24 21.44 -10.44 -9.29
C PRO A 24 20.29 -11.41 -8.98
N LEU A 25 19.07 -10.91 -8.89
CA LEU A 25 17.88 -11.74 -8.83
C LEU A 25 17.70 -12.41 -10.19
N THR A 26 17.99 -13.69 -10.27
CA THR A 26 17.83 -14.46 -11.50
C THR A 26 16.40 -15.02 -11.60
N SER A 27 15.96 -15.36 -12.80
CA SER A 27 14.68 -16.03 -13.04
C SER A 27 14.50 -17.38 -12.28
N ALA A 28 15.62 -17.94 -11.79
CA ALA A 28 15.63 -19.16 -10.99
C ALA A 28 15.37 -18.91 -9.49
N THR A 29 15.37 -17.65 -9.01
CA THR A 29 15.15 -17.35 -7.60
C THR A 29 13.64 -17.38 -7.31
N GLN A 30 13.18 -18.47 -6.69
CA GLN A 30 11.79 -18.60 -6.30
C GLN A 30 11.58 -17.97 -4.91
N LEU A 31 11.03 -16.76 -4.89
CA LEU A 31 10.71 -16.03 -3.66
C LEU A 31 9.46 -16.57 -2.96
N VAL A 32 8.54 -17.13 -3.72
CA VAL A 32 7.24 -17.62 -3.21
C VAL A 32 7.10 -19.10 -3.53
N LYS A 33 6.88 -19.93 -2.50
CA LYS A 33 6.80 -21.40 -2.65
C LYS A 33 5.43 -21.87 -3.14
N ALA A 34 4.35 -21.17 -2.74
CA ALA A 34 3.00 -21.54 -3.14
C ALA A 34 2.67 -21.02 -4.55
N PRO A 35 2.04 -21.83 -5.42
CA PRO A 35 1.68 -21.40 -6.77
C PRO A 35 0.61 -20.30 -6.78
N ARG A 36 -0.21 -20.23 -5.75
CA ARG A 36 -1.28 -19.22 -5.57
C ARG A 36 -1.34 -18.79 -4.10
N PRO A 37 -0.35 -17.99 -3.64
CA PRO A 37 -0.30 -17.55 -2.25
C PRO A 37 -1.38 -16.53 -1.94
N ASP A 38 -1.78 -16.41 -0.69
CA ASP A 38 -2.43 -15.21 -0.21
C ASP A 38 -1.44 -14.04 -0.26
N ILE A 39 -1.94 -12.89 -0.68
CA ILE A 39 -1.15 -11.66 -0.85
C ILE A 39 -1.68 -10.60 0.10
N VAL A 40 -0.80 -10.08 0.95
CA VAL A 40 -1.08 -8.90 1.79
C VAL A 40 -0.19 -7.77 1.31
N LEU A 41 -0.80 -6.70 0.81
CA LEU A 41 -0.12 -5.48 0.40
C LEU A 41 -0.41 -4.37 1.42
N ILE A 42 0.61 -3.91 2.11
CA ILE A 42 0.49 -2.80 3.06
C ILE A 42 1.03 -1.53 2.40
N ILE A 43 0.18 -0.50 2.30
CA ILE A 43 0.53 0.82 1.78
C ILE A 43 0.67 1.75 2.97
N LEU A 44 1.90 2.14 3.28
CA LEU A 44 2.22 3.02 4.40
C LEU A 44 2.07 4.48 3.97
N GLU A 45 1.09 5.18 4.55
CA GLU A 45 0.87 6.61 4.31
C GLU A 45 2.00 7.44 4.92
N SER A 46 2.47 8.45 4.19
CA SER A 46 3.49 9.42 4.66
C SER A 46 4.77 8.79 5.23
N PHE A 47 5.07 7.54 4.85
CA PHE A 47 6.24 6.83 5.32
C PHE A 47 7.47 7.12 4.45
N SER A 48 8.64 7.22 5.09
CA SER A 48 9.91 7.51 4.42
C SER A 48 11.02 6.56 4.88
N SER A 49 11.94 6.23 3.97
CA SER A 49 13.18 5.51 4.28
C SER A 49 14.03 6.17 5.38
N HIS A 50 13.86 7.49 5.59
CA HIS A 50 14.51 8.20 6.69
C HIS A 50 14.10 7.71 8.09
N LEU A 51 13.10 6.84 8.21
CA LEU A 51 12.64 6.22 9.44
C LEU A 51 13.17 4.80 9.65
N MET A 52 14.03 4.30 8.73
CA MET A 52 14.56 2.94 8.76
C MET A 52 16.09 2.94 8.84
N PRO A 53 16.70 2.38 9.90
CA PRO A 53 18.17 2.31 10.04
C PRO A 53 18.85 1.58 8.87
N SER A 54 18.28 0.48 8.39
CA SER A 54 18.80 -0.30 7.25
C SER A 54 18.90 0.51 5.93
N LEU A 55 18.16 1.60 5.82
CA LEU A 55 18.19 2.52 4.67
C LEU A 55 18.92 3.84 4.99
N GLY A 56 19.69 3.89 6.08
CA GLY A 56 20.45 5.07 6.52
C GLY A 56 19.63 6.11 7.29
N GLY A 57 18.41 5.77 7.70
CA GLY A 57 17.51 6.63 8.46
C GLY A 57 17.64 6.48 9.98
N ALA A 58 16.77 7.20 10.70
CA ALA A 58 16.66 7.13 12.16
C ALA A 58 16.01 5.81 12.62
N ASP A 59 16.33 5.37 13.84
CA ASP A 59 15.72 4.16 14.44
C ASP A 59 14.29 4.45 14.95
N VAL A 60 13.37 4.59 14.02
CA VAL A 60 11.94 4.77 14.27
C VAL A 60 11.16 3.49 13.96
N ALA A 61 11.39 2.93 12.78
CA ALA A 61 10.67 1.78 12.26
C ALA A 61 11.47 0.47 12.36
N SER A 62 12.07 0.19 13.52
CA SER A 62 12.88 -1.02 13.77
C SER A 62 12.14 -2.33 13.53
N GLY A 63 10.80 -2.34 13.68
CA GLY A 63 9.96 -3.49 13.33
C GLY A 63 9.97 -3.82 11.84
N LEU A 64 9.93 -2.81 10.97
CA LEU A 64 10.05 -2.99 9.52
C LEU A 64 11.46 -3.46 9.12
N ASP A 65 12.49 -2.95 9.78
CA ASP A 65 13.85 -3.45 9.59
C ASP A 65 13.99 -4.93 9.94
N SER A 66 13.32 -5.38 11.01
CA SER A 66 13.30 -6.80 11.37
C SER A 66 12.64 -7.64 10.29
N ILE A 67 11.49 -7.21 9.79
CA ILE A 67 10.79 -7.88 8.68
C ILE A 67 11.67 -7.91 7.42
N GLY A 68 12.36 -6.79 7.14
CA GLY A 68 13.27 -6.67 5.98
C GLY A 68 14.45 -7.65 6.03
N ARG A 69 14.92 -8.02 7.22
CA ARG A 69 15.99 -9.04 7.38
C ARG A 69 15.51 -10.46 7.07
N ASP A 70 14.24 -10.73 7.32
CA ASP A 70 13.64 -12.05 7.09
C ASP A 70 13.06 -12.20 5.67
N GLY A 71 13.08 -11.12 4.89
CA GLY A 71 12.49 -11.05 3.54
C GLY A 71 13.44 -10.47 2.51
N VAL A 72 12.87 -9.77 1.51
CA VAL A 72 13.59 -9.04 0.48
C VAL A 72 13.34 -7.55 0.65
N LEU A 73 14.38 -6.79 0.94
CA LEU A 73 14.32 -5.34 1.04
C LEU A 73 14.79 -4.70 -0.28
N PHE A 74 13.89 -3.97 -0.92
CA PHE A 74 14.21 -3.17 -2.10
C PHE A 74 14.68 -1.78 -1.68
N GLY A 75 15.99 -1.58 -1.58
CA GLY A 75 16.58 -0.34 -1.06
C GLY A 75 16.55 0.84 -2.05
N ASN A 76 16.21 0.63 -3.32
CA ASN A 76 16.21 1.67 -4.35
C ASN A 76 14.83 1.79 -5.01
N VAL A 77 13.79 1.94 -4.18
CA VAL A 77 12.40 2.13 -4.63
C VAL A 77 11.94 3.53 -4.25
N PHE A 78 11.34 4.23 -5.22
CA PHE A 78 10.85 5.60 -5.04
C PHE A 78 9.34 5.65 -5.26
N ALA A 79 8.64 6.37 -4.39
CA ALA A 79 7.25 6.70 -4.61
C ALA A 79 7.11 7.59 -5.86
N SER A 80 6.16 7.26 -6.74
CA SER A 80 5.95 8.06 -7.95
C SER A 80 5.25 9.38 -7.68
N SER A 81 4.72 9.60 -6.49
CA SER A 81 4.15 10.87 -6.01
C SER A 81 4.15 10.93 -4.49
N PHE A 82 4.21 12.17 -3.97
CA PHE A 82 3.98 12.48 -2.55
C PHE A 82 2.48 12.60 -2.19
N ARG A 83 1.57 12.40 -3.16
CA ARG A 83 0.12 12.46 -2.93
C ARG A 83 -0.51 11.10 -3.11
N THR A 84 -1.31 10.68 -2.13
CA THR A 84 -2.00 9.39 -2.07
C THR A 84 -2.87 9.15 -3.31
N ASP A 85 -3.66 10.14 -3.72
CA ASP A 85 -4.57 10.07 -4.88
C ASP A 85 -3.87 9.87 -6.23
N ARG A 86 -2.56 10.12 -6.30
CA ARG A 86 -1.72 9.86 -7.47
C ARG A 86 -0.93 8.56 -7.30
N ALA A 87 -0.43 8.31 -6.09
CA ALA A 87 0.37 7.13 -5.80
C ALA A 87 -0.45 5.83 -5.94
N LEU A 88 -1.72 5.83 -5.57
CA LEU A 88 -2.59 4.66 -5.68
C LEU A 88 -2.71 4.14 -7.11
N THR A 89 -2.83 5.03 -8.10
CA THR A 89 -2.88 4.61 -9.52
C THR A 89 -1.56 4.05 -9.99
N ALA A 90 -0.44 4.51 -9.44
CA ALA A 90 0.87 3.95 -9.76
C ALA A 90 1.05 2.57 -9.13
N ILE A 91 0.65 2.38 -7.88
CA ILE A 91 0.79 1.11 -7.16
C ILE A 91 -0.14 0.03 -7.74
N LEU A 92 -1.42 0.35 -7.95
CA LEU A 92 -2.44 -0.65 -8.29
C LEU A 92 -2.64 -0.82 -9.80
N SER A 93 -2.31 0.19 -10.59
CA SER A 93 -2.51 0.20 -12.05
C SER A 93 -1.22 0.31 -12.86
N GLY A 94 -0.04 0.47 -12.20
CA GLY A 94 1.22 0.72 -12.91
C GLY A 94 1.20 2.00 -13.75
N PHE A 95 0.25 2.91 -13.49
CA PHE A 95 0.13 4.16 -14.23
C PHE A 95 0.94 5.25 -13.54
N PRO A 96 1.97 5.81 -14.19
CA PRO A 96 2.83 6.83 -13.58
C PRO A 96 2.03 8.02 -13.06
N ALA A 97 2.39 8.50 -11.87
CA ALA A 97 1.75 9.68 -11.31
C ALA A 97 2.00 10.90 -12.19
N THR A 98 0.95 11.65 -12.46
CA THR A 98 1.04 12.91 -13.20
C THR A 98 1.42 14.06 -12.27
N THR A 99 2.18 15.04 -12.76
CA THR A 99 2.70 16.15 -11.93
C THR A 99 1.61 17.12 -11.45
N ASN A 100 0.61 17.38 -12.29
CA ASN A 100 -0.32 18.51 -12.07
C ASN A 100 -1.75 18.10 -11.68
N THR A 101 -2.11 16.83 -11.87
CA THR A 101 -3.48 16.37 -11.59
C THR A 101 -3.49 14.93 -11.10
N SER A 102 -4.61 14.51 -10.50
CA SER A 102 -4.85 13.12 -10.15
C SER A 102 -5.75 12.46 -11.18
N LEU A 103 -5.40 11.24 -11.56
CA LEU A 103 -6.23 10.41 -12.45
C LEU A 103 -7.59 10.08 -11.82
N LEU A 104 -7.67 10.06 -10.49
CA LEU A 104 -8.90 9.83 -9.74
C LEU A 104 -9.98 10.90 -9.98
N LYS A 105 -9.63 12.05 -10.55
CA LYS A 105 -10.59 13.07 -11.00
C LYS A 105 -11.34 12.70 -12.28
N PHE A 106 -10.88 11.69 -13.01
CA PHE A 106 -11.41 11.30 -14.33
C PHE A 106 -12.04 9.91 -14.27
N THR A 107 -13.16 9.80 -13.58
CA THR A 107 -13.85 8.52 -13.31
C THR A 107 -14.17 7.72 -14.57
N GLY A 108 -14.50 8.37 -15.68
CA GLY A 108 -14.74 7.72 -16.98
C GLY A 108 -13.52 7.01 -17.58
N LYS A 109 -12.32 7.22 -17.03
CA LYS A 109 -11.09 6.55 -17.48
C LYS A 109 -10.77 5.26 -16.71
N PHE A 110 -11.39 5.04 -15.54
CA PHE A 110 -11.09 3.91 -14.67
C PHE A 110 -11.22 2.55 -15.37
N PRO A 111 -12.25 2.27 -16.16
CA PRO A 111 -12.40 0.96 -16.81
C PRO A 111 -11.28 0.62 -17.81
N ASN A 112 -10.56 1.65 -18.29
CA ASN A 112 -9.50 1.48 -19.29
C ASN A 112 -8.11 1.41 -18.67
N LEU A 113 -8.00 1.48 -17.33
CA LEU A 113 -6.71 1.36 -16.65
C LEU A 113 -6.35 -0.12 -16.49
N PRO A 114 -5.08 -0.47 -16.70
CA PRO A 114 -4.59 -1.77 -16.24
C PRO A 114 -4.79 -1.84 -14.72
N SER A 115 -4.98 -3.05 -14.21
CA SER A 115 -5.19 -3.22 -12.77
C SER A 115 -4.64 -4.56 -12.31
N MET A 116 -3.68 -4.52 -11.38
CA MET A 116 -3.17 -5.70 -10.71
C MET A 116 -4.30 -6.43 -9.94
N PRO A 117 -5.16 -5.77 -9.16
CA PRO A 117 -6.29 -6.43 -8.53
C PRO A 117 -7.26 -7.10 -9.52
N ALA A 118 -7.56 -6.46 -10.67
CA ALA A 118 -8.42 -7.07 -11.68
C ALA A 118 -7.77 -8.31 -12.31
N ALA A 119 -6.47 -8.28 -12.57
CA ALA A 119 -5.74 -9.44 -13.07
C ALA A 119 -5.76 -10.59 -12.06
N LEU A 120 -5.53 -10.32 -10.77
CA LEU A 120 -5.63 -11.32 -9.71
C LEU A 120 -7.06 -11.85 -9.58
N LYS A 121 -8.08 -11.00 -9.65
CA LYS A 121 -9.48 -11.44 -9.67
C LYS A 121 -9.76 -12.40 -10.82
N SER A 122 -9.28 -12.09 -12.03
CA SER A 122 -9.39 -12.98 -13.19
C SER A 122 -8.65 -14.31 -12.99
N ALA A 123 -7.60 -14.32 -12.19
CA ALA A 123 -6.88 -15.53 -11.75
C ALA A 123 -7.57 -16.26 -10.57
N GLY A 124 -8.77 -15.81 -10.16
CA GLY A 124 -9.59 -16.43 -9.12
C GLY A 124 -9.28 -15.99 -7.69
N TYR A 125 -8.64 -14.83 -7.51
CA TYR A 125 -8.45 -14.24 -6.19
C TYR A 125 -9.70 -13.48 -5.72
N SER A 126 -9.91 -13.47 -4.40
CA SER A 126 -10.86 -12.57 -3.74
C SER A 126 -10.11 -11.35 -3.23
N ASN A 127 -10.50 -10.16 -3.70
CA ASN A 127 -9.78 -8.92 -3.42
C ASN A 127 -10.52 -8.05 -2.40
N SER A 128 -9.82 -7.66 -1.34
CA SER A 128 -10.31 -6.80 -0.25
C SER A 128 -9.39 -5.60 -0.06
N TYR A 129 -9.97 -4.44 0.22
CA TYR A 129 -9.24 -3.21 0.52
C TYR A 129 -9.71 -2.64 1.85
N PHE A 130 -8.76 -2.32 2.72
CA PHE A 130 -8.99 -1.79 4.06
C PHE A 130 -8.34 -0.41 4.18
N TYR A 131 -9.14 0.58 4.56
CA TYR A 131 -8.72 1.95 4.80
C TYR A 131 -9.49 2.53 5.98
N GLY A 132 -8.80 3.13 6.95
CA GLY A 132 -9.45 3.71 8.13
C GLY A 132 -10.24 5.00 7.86
N GLY A 133 -9.97 5.67 6.74
CA GLY A 133 -10.53 6.97 6.38
C GLY A 133 -11.70 6.92 5.39
N ASP A 134 -12.13 8.10 4.95
CA ASP A 134 -13.22 8.25 3.96
C ASP A 134 -12.75 7.85 2.55
N ALA A 135 -13.17 6.67 2.13
CA ALA A 135 -12.86 6.16 0.79
C ALA A 135 -13.57 6.93 -0.34
N ASN A 136 -14.52 7.81 -0.07
CA ASN A 136 -15.12 8.66 -1.10
C ASN A 136 -14.28 9.91 -1.40
N PHE A 137 -13.33 10.22 -0.51
CA PHE A 137 -12.39 11.30 -0.77
C PHE A 137 -11.68 11.08 -2.12
N THR A 138 -11.72 12.10 -2.98
CA THR A 138 -11.10 12.09 -4.33
C THR A 138 -11.54 10.93 -5.26
N ASN A 139 -12.76 10.41 -5.12
CA ASN A 139 -13.31 9.28 -5.89
C ASN A 139 -12.54 7.95 -5.72
N MET A 140 -11.83 7.78 -4.61
CA MET A 140 -11.01 6.60 -4.36
C MET A 140 -11.86 5.32 -4.36
N SER A 141 -13.05 5.32 -3.73
CA SER A 141 -13.94 4.16 -3.69
C SER A 141 -14.37 3.72 -5.10
N ALA A 142 -14.70 4.66 -5.98
CA ALA A 142 -15.08 4.37 -7.36
C ALA A 142 -13.90 3.76 -8.14
N TYR A 143 -12.70 4.29 -7.95
CA TYR A 143 -11.48 3.74 -8.56
C TYR A 143 -11.20 2.31 -8.06
N LEU A 144 -11.23 2.08 -6.75
CA LEU A 144 -10.95 0.77 -6.16
C LEU A 144 -11.94 -0.31 -6.63
N ARG A 145 -13.22 0.03 -6.72
CA ARG A 145 -14.23 -0.89 -7.27
C ARG A 145 -13.96 -1.20 -8.75
N SER A 146 -13.65 -0.19 -9.54
CA SER A 146 -13.26 -0.38 -10.96
C SER A 146 -11.97 -1.18 -11.09
N ALA A 147 -11.03 -1.02 -10.17
CA ALA A 147 -9.79 -1.78 -10.12
C ALA A 147 -9.96 -3.26 -9.71
N GLY A 148 -11.17 -3.70 -9.32
CA GLY A 148 -11.47 -5.11 -9.09
C GLY A 148 -11.58 -5.53 -7.63
N PHE A 149 -11.64 -4.59 -6.67
CA PHE A 149 -11.91 -4.92 -5.27
C PHE A 149 -13.40 -5.22 -5.05
N GLY A 150 -13.69 -6.42 -4.55
CA GLY A 150 -15.04 -6.86 -4.19
C GLY A 150 -15.47 -6.33 -2.82
N GLN A 151 -14.54 -6.31 -1.86
CA GLN A 151 -14.74 -5.77 -0.52
C GLN A 151 -13.95 -4.47 -0.36
N LEU A 152 -14.61 -3.46 0.19
CA LEU A 152 -14.00 -2.19 0.57
C LEU A 152 -14.46 -1.85 1.98
N VAL A 153 -13.53 -1.85 2.93
CA VAL A 153 -13.72 -1.40 4.31
C VAL A 153 -13.19 0.02 4.42
N SER A 154 -13.99 0.93 4.93
CA SER A 154 -13.66 2.36 5.06
C SER A 154 -14.15 2.90 6.40
N ASP A 155 -14.02 4.20 6.63
CA ASP A 155 -14.47 4.88 7.85
C ASP A 155 -15.88 4.48 8.30
N LYS A 156 -16.81 4.25 7.36
CA LYS A 156 -18.20 3.90 7.64
C LYS A 156 -18.39 2.52 8.27
N ASP A 157 -17.42 1.65 8.13
CA ASP A 157 -17.42 0.28 8.66
C ASP A 157 -16.89 0.21 10.10
N PHE A 158 -16.48 1.35 10.65
CA PHE A 158 -16.02 1.51 12.03
C PHE A 158 -17.05 2.30 12.86
N THR A 159 -17.15 1.97 14.15
CA THR A 159 -18.01 2.73 15.08
C THR A 159 -17.49 4.15 15.28
N LEU A 160 -18.32 5.05 15.80
CA LEU A 160 -17.91 6.42 16.10
C LEU A 160 -16.73 6.47 17.08
N SER A 161 -16.71 5.57 18.07
CA SER A 161 -15.61 5.48 19.04
C SER A 161 -14.31 4.99 18.42
N GLN A 162 -14.36 4.19 17.36
CA GLN A 162 -13.18 3.71 16.64
C GLN A 162 -12.61 4.76 15.66
N ARG A 163 -13.45 5.69 15.19
CA ARG A 163 -13.04 6.81 14.32
C ARG A 163 -12.53 7.99 15.14
N ALA A 164 -11.49 7.76 15.94
CA ALA A 164 -10.99 8.70 16.93
C ALA A 164 -10.00 9.73 16.36
N SER A 165 -9.63 9.65 15.07
CA SER A 165 -8.74 10.62 14.43
C SER A 165 -9.46 11.46 13.38
N LYS A 166 -8.82 12.56 12.97
CA LYS A 166 -9.26 13.40 11.84
C LYS A 166 -9.47 12.59 10.55
N TRP A 167 -8.68 11.54 10.37
CA TRP A 167 -8.71 10.72 9.16
C TRP A 167 -9.55 9.44 9.29
N GLY A 168 -10.22 9.25 10.44
CA GLY A 168 -11.08 8.10 10.70
C GLY A 168 -10.52 7.16 11.76
N ALA A 169 -10.49 5.85 11.49
CA ALA A 169 -9.92 4.87 12.41
C ALA A 169 -8.39 4.89 12.37
N HIS A 170 -7.74 4.85 13.54
CA HIS A 170 -6.30 4.69 13.63
C HIS A 170 -5.83 3.34 13.08
N ASP A 171 -4.57 3.28 12.64
CA ASP A 171 -3.98 2.11 11.98
C ASP A 171 -4.05 0.85 12.84
N GLY A 172 -3.93 0.93 14.16
CA GLY A 172 -4.09 -0.22 15.06
C GLY A 172 -5.47 -0.86 14.92
N VAL A 173 -6.54 -0.05 14.94
CA VAL A 173 -7.93 -0.50 14.76
C VAL A 173 -8.15 -1.06 13.35
N LEU A 174 -7.54 -0.43 12.35
CA LEU A 174 -7.59 -0.89 10.95
C LEU A 174 -6.92 -2.25 10.78
N PHE A 175 -5.73 -2.44 11.35
CA PHE A 175 -5.01 -3.72 11.30
C PHE A 175 -5.76 -4.82 12.05
N ASP A 176 -6.33 -4.55 13.22
CA ASP A 176 -7.16 -5.52 13.97
C ASP A 176 -8.33 -5.99 13.10
N ARG A 177 -9.00 -5.08 12.40
CA ARG A 177 -10.09 -5.42 11.49
C ARG A 177 -9.60 -6.26 10.31
N ALA A 178 -8.49 -5.88 9.67
CA ALA A 178 -7.94 -6.64 8.55
C ALA A 178 -7.47 -8.03 8.97
N LEU A 179 -6.81 -8.17 10.11
CA LEU A 179 -6.37 -9.45 10.67
C LEU A 179 -7.56 -10.36 11.03
N HIS A 180 -8.62 -9.79 11.60
CA HIS A 180 -9.85 -10.54 11.86
C HIS A 180 -10.45 -11.11 10.56
N ASP A 181 -10.55 -10.30 9.52
CA ASP A 181 -11.09 -10.71 8.23
C ASP A 181 -10.20 -11.74 7.53
N ILE A 182 -8.87 -11.63 7.65
CA ILE A 182 -7.90 -12.62 7.14
C ILE A 182 -8.06 -13.95 7.90
N ALA A 183 -8.11 -13.92 9.24
CA ALA A 183 -8.25 -15.11 10.07
C ALA A 183 -9.55 -15.87 9.79
N ALA A 184 -10.64 -15.16 9.52
CA ALA A 184 -11.92 -15.76 9.17
C ALA A 184 -11.89 -16.56 7.85
N ARG A 185 -10.87 -16.35 7.01
CA ARG A 185 -10.72 -17.00 5.69
C ARG A 185 -9.63 -18.06 5.64
N VAL A 186 -8.96 -18.32 6.75
CA VAL A 186 -7.82 -19.28 6.82
C VAL A 186 -8.16 -20.68 6.29
N SER A 187 -9.43 -21.08 6.37
CA SER A 187 -9.90 -22.39 5.85
C SER A 187 -10.40 -22.31 4.40
N SER A 188 -10.35 -21.14 3.75
CA SER A 188 -10.78 -20.98 2.36
C SER A 188 -9.72 -21.51 1.40
N THR A 189 -10.15 -22.15 0.33
CA THR A 189 -9.28 -22.56 -0.79
C THR A 189 -9.10 -21.46 -1.84
N THR A 190 -9.88 -20.38 -1.73
CA THR A 190 -9.79 -19.22 -2.64
C THR A 190 -8.67 -18.32 -2.16
N PRO A 191 -7.61 -18.09 -2.95
CA PRO A 191 -6.54 -17.18 -2.59
C PRO A 191 -7.04 -15.75 -2.51
N THR A 192 -6.41 -14.95 -1.66
CA THR A 192 -6.85 -13.58 -1.38
C THR A 192 -5.77 -12.55 -1.72
N LEU A 193 -6.22 -11.39 -2.20
CA LEU A 193 -5.46 -10.14 -2.16
C LEU A 193 -6.09 -9.25 -1.09
N THR A 194 -5.36 -8.99 -0.03
CA THR A 194 -5.74 -8.05 1.02
C THR A 194 -4.85 -6.82 0.96
N VAL A 195 -5.42 -5.66 0.68
CA VAL A 195 -4.69 -4.39 0.70
C VAL A 195 -5.08 -3.62 1.95
N VAL A 196 -4.09 -3.17 2.72
CA VAL A 196 -4.27 -2.33 3.91
C VAL A 196 -3.53 -1.02 3.68
N GLN A 197 -4.27 0.09 3.62
CA GLN A 197 -3.71 1.43 3.51
C GLN A 197 -3.79 2.14 4.85
N THR A 198 -2.65 2.54 5.41
CA THR A 198 -2.58 3.27 6.68
C THR A 198 -2.95 4.75 6.52
N SER A 199 -3.19 5.45 7.62
CA SER A 199 -3.53 6.88 7.64
C SER A 199 -3.00 7.62 8.87
N SER A 200 -2.58 6.93 9.94
CA SER A 200 -2.19 7.57 11.21
C SER A 200 -0.96 8.45 11.09
N SER A 201 -0.08 8.19 10.13
CA SER A 201 1.12 9.01 9.87
C SER A 201 0.84 10.28 9.06
N HIS A 202 -0.42 10.58 8.73
CA HIS A 202 -0.81 11.80 8.05
C HIS A 202 -1.03 12.96 9.04
N GLU A 203 -0.72 14.20 8.64
CA GLU A 203 -1.05 15.37 9.46
C GLU A 203 -2.54 15.39 9.85
N PRO A 204 -2.87 15.70 11.12
CA PRO A 204 -2.08 16.39 12.16
C PRO A 204 -1.24 15.49 13.08
N PHE A 205 -0.89 14.27 12.73
CA PHE A 205 -0.04 13.37 13.54
C PHE A 205 -0.67 13.06 14.92
N GLU A 206 -1.91 12.64 14.92
CA GLU A 206 -2.62 12.25 16.14
C GLU A 206 -2.09 10.91 16.64
N VAL A 207 -1.55 10.90 17.87
CA VAL A 207 -1.00 9.70 18.48
C VAL A 207 -2.03 9.08 19.41
N PRO A 208 -2.50 7.83 19.17
CA PRO A 208 -3.56 7.19 19.95
C PRO A 208 -3.08 6.61 21.30
N TYR A 209 -1.83 6.86 21.70
CA TYR A 209 -1.20 6.25 22.87
C TYR A 209 -0.95 7.31 23.96
N SER A 210 -1.16 6.92 25.22
CA SER A 210 -0.88 7.76 26.38
C SER A 210 0.61 7.99 26.65
N ASN A 211 1.45 7.03 26.22
CA ASN A 211 2.91 7.08 26.37
C ASN A 211 3.57 6.84 25.00
N PRO A 212 3.62 7.85 24.12
CA PRO A 212 4.29 7.72 22.85
C PRO A 212 5.80 7.54 23.02
N ARG A 213 6.42 6.69 22.20
CA ARG A 213 7.88 6.43 22.25
C ARG A 213 8.71 7.71 22.02
N PHE A 214 8.21 8.62 21.22
CA PHE A 214 8.85 9.88 20.85
C PHE A 214 7.98 11.06 21.29
N ALA A 215 7.81 11.27 22.60
CA ALA A 215 6.89 12.25 23.19
C ALA A 215 7.02 13.66 22.59
N ASP A 216 8.25 14.09 22.28
CA ASP A 216 8.55 15.42 21.75
C ASP A 216 8.50 15.50 20.23
N ASN A 217 8.23 14.39 19.54
CA ASN A 217 8.15 14.33 18.08
C ASN A 217 6.98 13.45 17.59
N PRO A 218 5.78 14.00 17.51
CA PRO A 218 4.59 13.24 17.08
C PRO A 218 4.70 12.64 15.67
N ARG A 219 5.59 13.18 14.81
CA ARG A 219 5.85 12.61 13.48
C ARG A 219 6.60 11.28 13.51
N ALA A 220 7.24 10.96 14.63
CA ALA A 220 8.01 9.73 14.79
C ALA A 220 7.22 8.60 15.51
N ASN A 221 6.00 8.89 15.98
CA ASN A 221 5.09 7.90 16.59
C ASN A 221 4.03 7.38 15.57
#